data_a69d37ba13bb68384bf3313dce63693c
#
_entry.id   a69d37ba13bb68384bf3313dce63693c
#
_cell.length_a   1.000
_cell.length_b   1.000
_cell.length_c   1.000
_cell.angle_alpha   90.00
_cell.angle_beta   90.00
_cell.angle_gamma   90.00
#
_symmetry.space_group_name_H-M   'P 1'
#
loop_
_entity.id
_entity.type
_entity.pdbx_description
1 polymer ?
#
loop_
_entity_poly.entity_id
_entity_poly.type
_entity_poly.pdbx_seq_one_letter_code
_entity_poly.pdbx_strand_id
1 'polypeptide(L)'
;LTEQSASAGGASRDDKGPSREEIEYANTNRTIAWGLVGTCIAILTFLLVIYYDVASAGEFDPRLFQLSLSAVTISTFLMSFAATYYFRVVLPIRKKDMKATSHIRVADNLFFFGFMFLSAEPALILLTVRLYYVAAIAVALWLASIVLGYRIRREFR
;
A
#
# COMPACT_ATOMS: atom_id res chain seq x y z
N LEU A 1 56.77 -0.71 -31.96
CA LEU A 1 55.39 -1.06 -32.35
C LEU A 1 54.82 -1.99 -31.29
N THR A 2 54.16 -1.44 -30.28
CA THR A 2 53.48 -2.19 -29.23
C THR A 2 52.06 -1.62 -29.15
N GLU A 3 51.13 -2.36 -29.70
CA GLU A 3 49.71 -2.09 -29.61
C GLU A 3 49.24 -2.26 -28.16
N GLN A 4 48.90 -1.17 -27.53
CA GLN A 4 48.20 -1.15 -26.25
C GLN A 4 46.70 -1.35 -26.54
N SER A 5 46.28 -2.61 -26.45
CA SER A 5 44.87 -3.02 -26.41
C SER A 5 44.21 -2.37 -25.21
N ALA A 6 43.44 -1.34 -25.44
CA ALA A 6 42.57 -0.72 -24.44
C ALA A 6 41.45 -1.67 -24.09
N SER A 7 41.61 -2.40 -22.99
CA SER A 7 40.51 -3.12 -22.34
C SER A 7 39.50 -2.10 -21.84
N ALA A 8 38.44 -1.91 -22.61
CA ALA A 8 37.26 -1.19 -22.17
C ALA A 8 36.61 -2.02 -21.06
N GLY A 9 36.96 -1.72 -19.82
CA GLY A 9 36.33 -2.29 -18.64
C GLY A 9 34.86 -1.93 -18.65
N GLY A 10 34.02 -2.96 -18.84
CA GLY A 10 32.58 -2.86 -18.65
C GLY A 10 32.33 -2.44 -17.22
N ALA A 11 32.08 -1.15 -17.02
CA ALA A 11 31.59 -0.65 -15.73
C ALA A 11 30.28 -1.34 -15.42
N SER A 12 30.31 -2.23 -14.43
CA SER A 12 29.16 -2.92 -13.92
C SER A 12 28.05 -1.91 -13.60
N ARG A 13 26.90 -2.07 -14.23
CA ARG A 13 25.69 -1.25 -14.00
C ARG A 13 25.16 -1.33 -12.57
N ASP A 14 25.72 -2.21 -11.74
CA ASP A 14 25.26 -2.50 -10.39
C ASP A 14 25.74 -1.51 -9.31
N ASP A 15 26.64 -0.57 -9.63
CA ASP A 15 27.30 0.30 -8.63
C ASP A 15 26.71 1.73 -8.55
N LYS A 16 25.61 2.01 -9.24
CA LYS A 16 24.91 3.30 -9.16
C LYS A 16 23.82 3.24 -8.10
N GLY A 17 23.95 4.09 -7.07
CA GLY A 17 22.87 4.33 -6.10
C GLY A 17 21.56 4.73 -6.79
N PRO A 18 20.47 4.89 -6.02
CA PRO A 18 19.15 5.17 -6.57
C PRO A 18 19.17 6.39 -7.50
N SER A 19 18.51 6.29 -8.64
CA SER A 19 18.34 7.38 -9.58
C SER A 19 17.49 8.51 -8.97
N ARG A 20 17.58 9.71 -9.54
CA ARG A 20 16.74 10.84 -9.12
C ARG A 20 15.26 10.53 -9.26
N GLU A 21 14.86 9.85 -10.33
CA GLU A 21 13.49 9.44 -10.59
C GLU A 21 12.99 8.42 -9.55
N GLU A 22 13.81 7.44 -9.16
CA GLU A 22 13.46 6.49 -8.10
C GLU A 22 13.28 7.18 -6.74
N ILE A 23 14.10 8.18 -6.43
CA ILE A 23 14.00 8.96 -5.19
C ILE A 23 12.71 9.78 -5.19
N GLU A 24 12.38 10.44 -6.29
CA GLU A 24 11.15 11.25 -6.44
C GLU A 24 9.91 10.39 -6.35
N TYR A 25 9.89 9.25 -7.05
CA TYR A 25 8.84 8.25 -6.97
C TYR A 25 8.64 7.76 -5.53
N ALA A 26 9.71 7.35 -4.86
CA ALA A 26 9.65 6.87 -3.49
C ALA A 26 9.16 7.95 -2.52
N ASN A 27 9.58 9.22 -2.71
CA ASN A 27 9.15 10.32 -1.85
C ASN A 27 7.65 10.62 -2.01
N THR A 28 7.15 10.63 -3.24
CA THR A 28 5.73 10.82 -3.54
C THR A 28 4.89 9.71 -2.93
N ASN A 29 5.24 8.46 -3.18
CA ASN A 29 4.49 7.32 -2.66
C ASN A 29 4.57 7.19 -1.13
N ARG A 30 5.68 7.58 -0.51
CA ARG A 30 5.80 7.70 0.95
C ARG A 30 4.77 8.67 1.51
N THR A 31 4.64 9.84 0.90
CA THR A 31 3.69 10.88 1.34
C THR A 31 2.26 10.38 1.22
N ILE A 32 1.91 9.72 0.11
CA ILE A 32 0.59 9.10 -0.10
C ILE A 32 0.34 8.01 0.94
N ALA A 33 1.32 7.13 1.19
CA ALA A 33 1.18 6.04 2.16
C ALA A 33 0.93 6.58 3.57
N TRP A 34 1.64 7.61 4.02
CA TRP A 34 1.39 8.25 5.32
C TRP A 34 0.02 8.94 5.39
N GLY A 35 -0.43 9.57 4.31
CA GLY A 35 -1.79 10.13 4.22
C GLY A 35 -2.85 9.05 4.41
N LEU A 36 -2.67 7.89 3.76
CA LEU A 36 -3.59 6.76 3.91
C LEU A 36 -3.54 6.13 5.31
N VAL A 37 -2.39 6.07 5.97
CA VAL A 37 -2.29 5.68 7.39
C VAL A 37 -3.14 6.58 8.26
N GLY A 38 -3.08 7.90 8.07
CA GLY A 38 -3.94 8.85 8.77
C GLY A 38 -5.42 8.59 8.52
N THR A 39 -5.80 8.30 7.27
CA THR A 39 -7.18 7.93 6.91
C THR A 39 -7.61 6.63 7.60
N CYS A 40 -6.77 5.59 7.63
CA CYS A 40 -7.06 4.35 8.34
C CYS A 40 -7.28 4.58 9.83
N ILE A 41 -6.45 5.40 10.48
CA ILE A 41 -6.59 5.74 11.91
C ILE A 41 -7.93 6.47 12.15
N ALA A 42 -8.31 7.40 11.27
CA ALA A 42 -9.59 8.08 11.35
C ALA A 42 -10.77 7.11 11.24
N ILE A 43 -10.72 6.16 10.29
CA ILE A 43 -11.74 5.11 10.12
C ILE A 43 -11.80 4.22 11.36
N LEU A 44 -10.66 3.77 11.89
CA LEU A 44 -10.60 2.97 13.13
C LEU A 44 -11.26 3.69 14.30
N THR A 45 -10.93 4.97 14.48
CA THR A 45 -11.53 5.80 15.54
C THR A 45 -13.04 5.89 15.38
N PHE A 46 -13.51 6.16 14.15
CA PHE A 46 -14.91 6.25 13.83
C PHE A 46 -15.65 4.93 14.09
N LEU A 47 -15.08 3.80 13.66
CA LEU A 47 -15.66 2.47 13.91
C LEU A 47 -15.75 2.16 15.41
N LEU A 48 -14.76 2.51 16.19
CA LEU A 48 -14.76 2.31 17.63
C LEU A 48 -15.86 3.16 18.32
N VAL A 49 -16.03 4.41 17.91
CA VAL A 49 -17.08 5.29 18.43
C VAL A 49 -18.47 4.71 18.12
N ILE A 50 -18.71 4.34 16.84
CA ILE A 50 -19.97 3.72 16.44
C ILE A 50 -20.23 2.42 17.21
N TYR A 51 -19.18 1.61 17.44
CA TYR A 51 -19.33 0.36 18.18
C TYR A 51 -19.95 0.56 19.55
N TYR A 52 -19.50 1.57 20.30
CA TYR A 52 -20.04 1.86 21.63
C TYR A 52 -21.51 2.26 21.58
N ASP A 53 -21.91 3.02 20.57
CA ASP A 53 -23.30 3.52 20.46
C ASP A 53 -24.27 2.44 19.94
N VAL A 54 -23.85 1.64 18.96
CA VAL A 54 -24.73 0.66 18.26
C VAL A 54 -24.69 -0.72 18.92
N ALA A 55 -23.62 -1.07 19.65
CA ALA A 55 -23.56 -2.34 20.39
C ALA A 55 -24.65 -2.46 21.44
N SER A 56 -25.13 -1.33 21.98
CA SER A 56 -26.25 -1.26 22.91
C SER A 56 -27.63 -1.50 22.24
N ALA A 57 -27.73 -1.29 20.92
CA ALA A 57 -28.98 -1.41 20.17
C ALA A 57 -29.24 -2.81 19.56
N GLY A 58 -28.27 -3.72 19.55
CA GLY A 58 -28.43 -5.11 19.10
C GLY A 58 -28.65 -5.31 17.59
N GLU A 59 -28.51 -4.26 16.79
CA GLU A 59 -28.85 -4.24 15.36
C GLU A 59 -27.71 -4.58 14.39
N PHE A 60 -26.53 -4.97 14.87
CA PHE A 60 -25.39 -5.21 14.02
C PHE A 60 -24.75 -6.59 14.20
N ASP A 61 -24.02 -7.08 13.16
CA ASP A 61 -23.30 -8.35 13.23
C ASP A 61 -21.89 -8.14 13.83
N PRO A 62 -21.62 -8.65 15.04
CA PRO A 62 -20.33 -8.45 15.71
C PRO A 62 -19.17 -9.11 14.97
N ARG A 63 -19.41 -10.18 14.18
CA ARG A 63 -18.36 -10.86 13.41
C ARG A 63 -17.92 -10.02 12.21
N LEU A 64 -18.88 -9.45 11.49
CA LEU A 64 -18.57 -8.55 10.37
C LEU A 64 -17.89 -7.29 10.85
N PHE A 65 -18.27 -6.77 12.01
CA PHE A 65 -17.58 -5.63 12.62
C PHE A 65 -16.12 -5.94 12.98
N GLN A 66 -15.85 -7.09 13.59
CA GLN A 66 -14.47 -7.53 13.87
C GLN A 66 -13.65 -7.71 12.59
N LEU A 67 -14.28 -8.20 11.52
CA LEU A 67 -13.61 -8.34 10.22
C LEU A 67 -13.23 -6.97 9.64
N SER A 68 -14.14 -5.99 9.72
CA SER A 68 -13.91 -4.59 9.33
C SER A 68 -12.74 -3.99 10.12
N LEU A 69 -12.78 -4.03 11.45
CA LEU A 69 -11.70 -3.59 12.31
C LEU A 69 -10.35 -4.25 11.94
N SER A 70 -10.37 -5.56 11.67
CA SER A 70 -9.16 -6.30 11.28
C SER A 70 -8.62 -5.84 9.93
N ALA A 71 -9.50 -5.62 8.95
CA ALA A 71 -9.11 -5.15 7.62
C ALA A 71 -8.43 -3.77 7.67
N VAL A 72 -9.01 -2.81 8.40
CA VAL A 72 -8.40 -1.47 8.56
C VAL A 72 -7.09 -1.54 9.34
N THR A 73 -7.03 -2.37 10.38
CA THR A 73 -5.80 -2.55 11.15
C THR A 73 -4.68 -3.13 10.28
N ILE A 74 -4.95 -4.19 9.53
CA ILE A 74 -3.99 -4.79 8.58
C ILE A 74 -3.55 -3.76 7.55
N SER A 75 -4.49 -3.01 6.97
CA SER A 75 -4.20 -1.94 6.02
C SER A 75 -3.26 -0.90 6.62
N THR A 76 -3.52 -0.44 7.85
CA THR A 76 -2.69 0.54 8.56
C THR A 76 -1.24 0.07 8.67
N PHE A 77 -1.03 -1.19 9.09
CA PHE A 77 0.32 -1.76 9.20
C PHE A 77 1.01 -1.91 7.84
N LEU A 78 0.31 -2.43 6.83
CA LEU A 78 0.87 -2.61 5.49
C LEU A 78 1.29 -1.26 4.87
N MET A 79 0.46 -0.21 5.03
CA MET A 79 0.79 1.14 4.55
C MET A 79 1.96 1.76 5.33
N SER A 80 2.04 1.55 6.65
CA SER A 80 3.15 2.01 7.47
C SER A 80 4.47 1.34 7.08
N PHE A 81 4.44 0.03 6.81
CA PHE A 81 5.61 -0.69 6.30
C PHE A 81 6.00 -0.21 4.90
N ALA A 82 5.04 -0.03 3.99
CA ALA A 82 5.31 0.51 2.66
C ALA A 82 6.00 1.89 2.76
N ALA A 83 5.46 2.79 3.57
CA ALA A 83 6.05 4.10 3.81
C ALA A 83 7.48 4.01 4.36
N THR A 84 7.75 3.05 5.26
CA THR A 84 9.10 2.82 5.82
C THR A 84 10.07 2.31 4.75
N TYR A 85 9.64 1.42 3.85
CA TYR A 85 10.47 0.96 2.73
C TYR A 85 10.77 2.07 1.73
N TYR A 86 9.77 2.91 1.37
CA TYR A 86 10.01 4.09 0.55
C TYR A 86 10.96 5.08 1.22
N PHE A 87 10.83 5.29 2.54
CA PHE A 87 11.71 6.17 3.29
C PHE A 87 13.18 5.73 3.23
N ARG A 88 13.45 4.42 3.25
CA ARG A 88 14.82 3.89 3.10
C ARG A 88 15.44 4.26 1.77
N VAL A 89 14.66 4.34 0.68
CA VAL A 89 15.16 4.74 -0.64
C VAL A 89 15.48 6.24 -0.69
N VAL A 90 14.71 7.06 0.05
CA VAL A 90 14.88 8.52 0.09
C VAL A 90 16.07 8.94 0.95
N LEU A 91 16.41 8.17 2.00
CA LEU A 91 17.50 8.50 2.91
C LEU A 91 18.87 8.45 2.21
N PRO A 92 19.73 9.48 2.39
CA PRO A 92 21.07 9.55 1.77
C PRO A 92 22.07 8.58 2.40
N ILE A 93 21.70 7.83 3.44
CA ILE A 93 22.60 7.00 4.24
C ILE A 93 22.91 5.72 3.48
N ARG A 94 24.16 5.56 3.02
CA ARG A 94 24.70 4.39 2.31
C ARG A 94 24.10 4.10 0.92
N LYS A 95 24.17 5.07 0.03
CA LYS A 95 23.74 4.89 -1.38
C LYS A 95 24.48 3.78 -2.15
N LYS A 96 25.64 3.32 -1.69
CA LYS A 96 26.53 2.44 -2.47
C LYS A 96 26.12 0.97 -2.52
N ASP A 97 25.37 0.48 -1.53
CA ASP A 97 25.06 -0.96 -1.40
C ASP A 97 23.58 -1.30 -1.50
N MET A 98 22.71 -0.32 -1.80
CA MET A 98 21.26 -0.52 -1.71
C MET A 98 20.65 -0.76 -3.08
N LYS A 99 20.10 -1.96 -3.28
CA LYS A 99 19.24 -2.28 -4.43
C LYS A 99 17.91 -1.53 -4.29
N ALA A 100 17.89 -0.23 -4.63
CA ALA A 100 16.73 0.65 -4.51
C ALA A 100 15.49 0.04 -5.15
N THR A 101 15.62 -0.51 -6.36
CA THR A 101 14.56 -1.21 -7.10
C THR A 101 13.92 -2.35 -6.31
N SER A 102 14.70 -3.10 -5.50
CA SER A 102 14.15 -4.17 -4.66
C SER A 102 13.28 -3.62 -3.53
N HIS A 103 13.73 -2.55 -2.87
CA HIS A 103 12.97 -1.90 -1.80
C HIS A 103 11.68 -1.25 -2.31
N ILE A 104 11.73 -0.59 -3.47
CA ILE A 104 10.55 -0.02 -4.14
C ILE A 104 9.56 -1.13 -4.46
N ARG A 105 10.00 -2.27 -5.03
CA ARG A 105 9.11 -3.40 -5.35
C ARG A 105 8.41 -3.97 -4.13
N VAL A 106 9.13 -4.10 -3.00
CA VAL A 106 8.53 -4.55 -1.73
C VAL A 106 7.52 -3.53 -1.23
N ALA A 107 7.88 -2.24 -1.26
CA ALA A 107 6.98 -1.15 -0.86
C ALA A 107 5.72 -1.12 -1.70
N ASP A 108 5.84 -1.24 -3.03
CA ASP A 108 4.70 -1.27 -3.97
C ASP A 108 3.77 -2.46 -3.70
N ASN A 109 4.32 -3.62 -3.36
CA ASN A 109 3.50 -4.78 -2.99
C ASN A 109 2.74 -4.53 -1.68
N LEU A 110 3.42 -4.05 -0.65
CA LEU A 110 2.80 -3.75 0.64
C LEU A 110 1.73 -2.66 0.50
N PHE A 111 2.02 -1.62 -0.27
CA PHE A 111 1.09 -0.55 -0.59
C PHE A 111 -0.16 -1.09 -1.30
N PHE A 112 0.02 -1.91 -2.32
CA PHE A 112 -1.08 -2.51 -3.07
C PHE A 112 -1.99 -3.37 -2.17
N PHE A 113 -1.40 -4.26 -1.37
CA PHE A 113 -2.20 -5.08 -0.45
C PHE A 113 -2.88 -4.24 0.63
N GLY A 114 -2.19 -3.26 1.21
CA GLY A 114 -2.80 -2.34 2.17
C GLY A 114 -3.97 -1.58 1.55
N PHE A 115 -3.84 -1.10 0.33
CA PHE A 115 -4.92 -0.42 -0.40
C PHE A 115 -6.09 -1.35 -0.71
N MET A 116 -5.84 -2.62 -1.03
CA MET A 116 -6.90 -3.62 -1.22
C MET A 116 -7.75 -3.82 0.05
N PHE A 117 -7.11 -3.94 1.21
CA PHE A 117 -7.84 -4.06 2.48
C PHE A 117 -8.63 -2.79 2.80
N LEU A 118 -8.04 -1.61 2.63
CA LEU A 118 -8.71 -0.34 2.86
C LEU A 118 -9.91 -0.14 1.93
N SER A 119 -9.77 -0.49 0.65
CA SER A 119 -10.85 -0.34 -0.33
C SER A 119 -12.00 -1.34 -0.16
N ALA A 120 -11.80 -2.42 0.60
CA ALA A 120 -12.87 -3.35 0.98
C ALA A 120 -13.76 -2.81 2.11
N GLU A 121 -13.27 -1.84 2.86
CA GLU A 121 -13.90 -1.33 4.08
C GLU A 121 -15.33 -0.80 3.89
N PRO A 122 -15.64 0.00 2.86
CA PRO A 122 -17.02 0.45 2.63
C PRO A 122 -18.00 -0.71 2.48
N ALA A 123 -17.61 -1.78 1.80
CA ALA A 123 -18.44 -2.96 1.63
C ALA A 123 -18.66 -3.68 2.97
N LEU A 124 -17.63 -3.83 3.79
CA LEU A 124 -17.70 -4.46 5.11
C LEU A 124 -18.60 -3.67 6.07
N ILE A 125 -18.48 -2.34 6.10
CA ILE A 125 -19.33 -1.46 6.91
C ILE A 125 -20.81 -1.62 6.48
N LEU A 126 -21.08 -1.58 5.18
CA LEU A 126 -22.44 -1.71 4.65
C LEU A 126 -23.06 -3.08 4.98
N LEU A 127 -22.25 -4.16 4.96
CA LEU A 127 -22.69 -5.49 5.39
C LEU A 127 -23.00 -5.52 6.89
N THR A 128 -22.18 -4.86 7.71
CA THR A 128 -22.34 -4.79 9.16
C THR A 128 -23.67 -4.14 9.56
N VAL A 129 -24.07 -3.09 8.85
CA VAL A 129 -25.36 -2.40 9.05
C VAL A 129 -26.51 -3.01 8.22
N ARG A 130 -26.32 -4.20 7.65
CA ARG A 130 -27.34 -4.97 6.90
C ARG A 130 -27.88 -4.31 5.64
N LEU A 131 -27.16 -3.35 5.05
CA LEU A 131 -27.49 -2.72 3.77
C LEU A 131 -27.03 -3.59 2.59
N TYR A 132 -27.56 -4.79 2.46
CA TYR A 132 -27.08 -5.83 1.56
C TYR A 132 -27.03 -5.42 0.07
N TYR A 133 -28.03 -4.67 -0.43
CA TYR A 133 -28.04 -4.22 -1.84
C TYR A 133 -26.90 -3.25 -2.14
N VAL A 134 -26.69 -2.28 -1.25
CA VAL A 134 -25.63 -1.28 -1.41
C VAL A 134 -24.26 -1.95 -1.21
N ALA A 135 -24.15 -2.89 -0.27
CA ALA A 135 -22.97 -3.69 -0.06
C ALA A 135 -22.60 -4.53 -1.31
N ALA A 136 -23.58 -5.14 -1.98
CA ALA A 136 -23.35 -5.89 -3.21
C ALA A 136 -22.75 -5.00 -4.32
N ILE A 137 -23.23 -3.77 -4.48
CA ILE A 137 -22.67 -2.80 -5.42
C ILE A 137 -21.23 -2.44 -5.03
N ALA A 138 -20.98 -2.17 -3.74
CA ALA A 138 -19.65 -1.85 -3.24
C ALA A 138 -18.66 -3.00 -3.47
N VAL A 139 -19.06 -4.25 -3.25
CA VAL A 139 -18.25 -5.44 -3.53
C VAL A 139 -17.96 -5.55 -5.04
N ALA A 140 -18.95 -5.35 -5.89
CA ALA A 140 -18.76 -5.39 -7.33
C ALA A 140 -17.76 -4.32 -7.82
N LEU A 141 -17.87 -3.10 -7.32
CA LEU A 141 -16.93 -2.01 -7.63
C LEU A 141 -15.53 -2.30 -7.07
N TRP A 142 -15.43 -2.88 -5.89
CA TRP A 142 -14.17 -3.30 -5.30
C TRP A 142 -13.48 -4.36 -6.14
N LEU A 143 -14.20 -5.41 -6.56
CA LEU A 143 -13.65 -6.45 -7.46
C LEU A 143 -13.21 -5.86 -8.80
N ALA A 144 -13.99 -4.94 -9.37
CA ALA A 144 -13.63 -4.26 -10.63
C ALA A 144 -12.34 -3.45 -10.46
N SER A 145 -12.16 -2.75 -9.33
CA SER A 145 -10.94 -1.98 -9.06
C SER A 145 -9.70 -2.86 -8.90
N ILE A 146 -9.84 -4.05 -8.31
CA ILE A 146 -8.76 -5.03 -8.21
C ILE A 146 -8.35 -5.54 -9.60
N VAL A 147 -9.32 -5.92 -10.43
CA VAL A 147 -9.05 -6.40 -11.79
C VAL A 147 -8.38 -5.33 -12.63
N LEU A 148 -8.86 -4.09 -12.52
CA LEU A 148 -8.28 -2.95 -13.23
C LEU A 148 -6.84 -2.67 -12.76
N GLY A 149 -6.62 -2.64 -11.45
CA GLY A 149 -5.29 -2.43 -10.85
C GLY A 149 -4.31 -3.54 -11.24
N TYR A 150 -4.78 -4.81 -11.30
CA TYR A 150 -3.96 -5.91 -11.77
C TYR A 150 -3.60 -5.81 -13.25
N ARG A 151 -4.53 -5.39 -14.12
CA ARG A 151 -4.28 -5.16 -15.55
C ARG A 151 -3.26 -4.06 -15.78
N ILE A 152 -3.45 -2.90 -15.16
CA ILE A 152 -2.51 -1.77 -15.23
C ILE A 152 -1.11 -2.22 -14.81
N ARG A 153 -1.00 -2.93 -13.69
CA ARG A 153 0.31 -3.41 -13.20
C ARG A 153 0.98 -4.41 -14.16
N ARG A 154 0.22 -5.16 -14.93
CA ARG A 154 0.77 -6.10 -15.94
C ARG A 154 1.30 -5.39 -17.17
N GLU A 155 0.70 -4.28 -17.57
CA GLU A 155 1.13 -3.49 -18.74
C GLU A 155 2.43 -2.73 -18.48
N PHE A 156 2.72 -2.38 -17.22
CA PHE A 156 3.94 -1.66 -16.80
C PHE A 156 5.10 -2.58 -16.36
N ARG A 157 4.99 -3.89 -16.53
CA ARG A 157 6.07 -4.86 -16.30
C ARG A 157 6.67 -5.37 -17.60
#